data_798fcfbed7dc24d8d430d5b83d47ccb8
#
_entry.id   798fcfbed7dc24d8d430d5b83d47ccb8
#
_cell.length_a   1.000
_cell.length_b   1.000
_cell.length_c   1.000
_cell.angle_alpha   90.00
_cell.angle_beta   90.00
_cell.angle_gamma   90.00
#
_symmetry.space_group_name_H-M   'P 1'
#
loop_
_entity.id
_entity.type
_entity.pdbx_description
1 polymer ?
#
loop_
_entity_poly.entity_id
_entity_poly.type
_entity_poly.pdbx_seq_one_letter_code
_entity_poly.pdbx_strand_id
1 'polypeptide(L)'
;MEYRIYHTIKEIVKHAEDTYGSCDAVRYKTGKDTIEAKTYRQIGKDSRHFSDAIEKLGQRGAHIALIGVTSYPWLVSYFGIVNGGSVAVPLDVALPAEELCELMRRADVTMLVVDDIRKDVVVAAKNTCPSLQYIVSMGKEPAEGCLSMKELLAQNAEDIRVENTESTRAENAKGTDTEKEIDPDALCTILFTSGTTGKSKGVMLTQRNLAENATCLDMKIEENAVILSVLPIHHAYCLSMDILKGFSVGSTICINDSLMRVARNIQLFRPQIMLMVPLMIESLAKKLEAAEGLPAEVVKEKVFGAQFHTIFSGGAYLNPDYIDLFARYGISVLQGYGMTECAPVIATTVAWNQKKDSVGQLLPNCEAKSVDGELWVRGSSVMSGYYKMPEETAAALEDGWLKTGDLGYVDDEGFVYLTGRKKNLIITKNGENVSPEEIENKLSTKRLVAEVLVREAEGVIEAEIFPNQEYATKTGVEDVPAKLQEIIDSYNKDVPAYKRVYRLKVRKEEFPKTASQKIKREN
;
A
#
# COMPACT_ATOMS: atom_id res chain seq x y z
N MET A 1 -17.48 10.02 18.28
CA MET A 1 -18.18 10.19 16.95
C MET A 1 -18.76 8.85 16.54
N GLU A 2 -19.94 8.85 15.91
CA GLU A 2 -20.54 7.62 15.39
C GLU A 2 -19.73 7.14 14.18
N TYR A 3 -19.29 5.88 14.21
CA TYR A 3 -18.49 5.29 13.13
C TYR A 3 -19.33 5.19 11.87
N ARG A 4 -18.77 5.61 10.72
CA ARG A 4 -19.50 5.68 9.45
C ARG A 4 -18.76 4.97 8.32
N ILE A 5 -19.51 4.18 7.54
CA ILE A 5 -19.04 3.60 6.28
C ILE A 5 -19.38 4.57 5.14
N TYR A 6 -18.43 4.83 4.26
CA TYR A 6 -18.60 5.67 3.06
C TYR A 6 -18.57 4.80 1.82
N HIS A 7 -19.37 5.18 0.83
CA HIS A 7 -19.51 4.44 -0.42
C HIS A 7 -18.73 5.06 -1.57
N THR A 8 -18.27 6.31 -1.42
CA THR A 8 -17.45 7.01 -2.40
C THR A 8 -16.29 7.74 -1.73
N ILE A 9 -15.19 7.93 -2.49
CA ILE A 9 -14.04 8.74 -2.04
C ILE A 9 -14.50 10.21 -1.85
N LYS A 10 -15.44 10.67 -2.70
CA LYS A 10 -16.00 12.01 -2.58
C LYS A 10 -16.67 12.23 -1.21
N GLU A 11 -17.44 11.24 -0.72
CA GLU A 11 -18.05 11.30 0.62
C GLU A 11 -16.99 11.39 1.72
N ILE A 12 -15.89 10.63 1.62
CA ILE A 12 -14.80 10.69 2.60
C ILE A 12 -14.18 12.08 2.63
N VAL A 13 -13.82 12.64 1.47
CA VAL A 13 -13.18 13.97 1.38
C VAL A 13 -14.12 15.07 1.85
N LYS A 14 -15.41 15.01 1.48
CA LYS A 14 -16.42 15.97 1.93
C LYS A 14 -16.63 15.90 3.43
N HIS A 15 -16.80 14.71 4.00
CA HIS A 15 -16.92 14.55 5.45
C HIS A 15 -15.70 15.12 6.17
N ALA A 16 -14.50 14.82 5.69
CA ALA A 16 -13.26 15.32 6.28
C ALA A 16 -13.18 16.87 6.23
N GLU A 17 -13.60 17.49 5.11
CA GLU A 17 -13.67 18.94 4.97
C GLU A 17 -14.71 19.57 5.93
N ASP A 18 -15.91 18.99 6.00
CA ASP A 18 -17.01 19.49 6.81
C ASP A 18 -16.72 19.36 8.31
N THR A 19 -16.10 18.25 8.72
CA THR A 19 -15.88 17.93 10.13
C THR A 19 -14.54 18.48 10.66
N TYR A 20 -13.47 18.33 9.87
CA TYR A 20 -12.09 18.66 10.29
C TYR A 20 -11.49 19.82 9.51
N GLY A 21 -12.31 20.64 8.86
CA GLY A 21 -11.88 21.61 7.85
C GLY A 21 -10.73 22.54 8.23
N SER A 22 -10.59 22.91 9.51
CA SER A 22 -9.49 23.75 10.01
C SER A 22 -8.27 22.97 10.50
N CYS A 23 -8.39 21.65 10.67
CA CYS A 23 -7.28 20.78 11.08
C CYS A 23 -6.31 20.54 9.92
N ASP A 24 -5.06 20.22 10.26
CA ASP A 24 -4.06 19.84 9.29
C ASP A 24 -4.42 18.47 8.67
N ALA A 25 -4.67 18.45 7.38
CA ALA A 25 -4.85 17.20 6.63
C ALA A 25 -3.50 16.58 6.25
N VAL A 26 -2.56 17.44 5.84
CA VAL A 26 -1.25 17.01 5.34
C VAL A 26 -0.16 17.92 5.89
N ARG A 27 0.94 17.31 6.33
CA ARG A 27 2.19 18.01 6.67
C ARG A 27 3.33 17.48 5.82
N TYR A 28 4.17 18.37 5.31
CA TYR A 28 5.33 17.99 4.50
C TYR A 28 6.49 18.98 4.68
N LYS A 29 7.68 18.55 4.30
CA LYS A 29 8.88 19.38 4.40
C LYS A 29 9.05 20.26 3.17
N THR A 30 9.36 21.52 3.39
CA THR A 30 9.78 22.47 2.36
C THR A 30 11.25 22.87 2.47
N GLY A 31 11.94 22.42 3.51
CA GLY A 31 13.36 22.63 3.79
C GLY A 31 13.90 21.57 4.73
N LYS A 32 15.10 21.82 5.30
CA LYS A 32 15.77 20.86 6.17
C LYS A 32 14.91 20.50 7.40
N ASP A 33 14.34 21.49 8.07
CA ASP A 33 13.53 21.34 9.29
C ASP A 33 12.26 22.22 9.24
N THR A 34 11.91 22.74 8.06
CA THR A 34 10.71 23.54 7.85
C THR A 34 9.56 22.64 7.40
N ILE A 35 8.46 22.71 8.14
CA ILE A 35 7.22 21.98 7.85
C ILE A 35 6.20 22.99 7.32
N GLU A 36 5.51 22.63 6.24
CA GLU A 36 4.30 23.28 5.77
C GLU A 36 3.12 22.34 6.00
N ALA A 37 1.98 22.92 6.38
CA ALA A 37 0.74 22.20 6.58
C ALA A 37 -0.33 22.69 5.62
N LYS A 38 -1.21 21.79 5.21
CA LYS A 38 -2.44 22.07 4.44
C LYS A 38 -3.63 21.51 5.20
N THR A 39 -4.66 22.31 5.35
CA THR A 39 -5.87 21.90 6.06
C THR A 39 -6.79 21.05 5.16
N TYR A 40 -7.73 20.35 5.79
CA TYR A 40 -8.76 19.59 5.06
C TYR A 40 -9.58 20.50 4.13
N ARG A 41 -9.89 21.74 4.55
CA ARG A 41 -10.57 22.73 3.71
C ARG A 41 -9.74 23.13 2.50
N GLN A 42 -8.43 23.28 2.65
CA GLN A 42 -7.55 23.63 1.54
C GLN A 42 -7.47 22.50 0.51
N ILE A 43 -7.27 21.24 0.96
CA ILE A 43 -7.18 20.12 0.02
C ILE A 43 -8.52 19.84 -0.67
N GLY A 44 -9.65 19.94 0.05
CA GLY A 44 -10.98 19.82 -0.54
C GLY A 44 -11.22 20.86 -1.63
N LYS A 45 -10.91 22.14 -1.32
CA LYS A 45 -11.02 23.24 -2.28
C LYS A 45 -10.11 23.04 -3.50
N ASP A 46 -8.81 22.78 -3.30
CA ASP A 46 -7.86 22.65 -4.39
C ASP A 46 -8.19 21.44 -5.27
N SER A 47 -8.72 20.34 -4.69
CA SER A 47 -9.18 19.18 -5.44
C SER A 47 -10.40 19.49 -6.32
N ARG A 48 -11.36 20.28 -5.83
CA ARG A 48 -12.48 20.74 -6.66
C ARG A 48 -12.00 21.62 -7.81
N HIS A 49 -11.12 22.60 -7.56
CA HIS A 49 -10.56 23.44 -8.61
C HIS A 49 -9.83 22.63 -9.68
N PHE A 50 -9.12 21.57 -9.28
CA PHE A 50 -8.46 20.68 -10.23
C PHE A 50 -9.47 19.84 -11.02
N SER A 51 -10.54 19.36 -10.38
CA SER A 51 -11.66 18.69 -11.06
C SER A 51 -12.30 19.58 -12.12
N ASP A 52 -12.56 20.86 -11.80
CA ASP A 52 -13.13 21.83 -12.73
C ASP A 52 -12.18 22.10 -13.91
N ALA A 53 -10.86 22.16 -13.66
CA ALA A 53 -9.87 22.29 -14.72
C ALA A 53 -9.89 21.07 -15.67
N ILE A 54 -9.99 19.86 -15.14
CA ILE A 54 -10.14 18.62 -15.92
C ILE A 54 -11.40 18.68 -16.80
N GLU A 55 -12.52 19.13 -16.25
CA GLU A 55 -13.79 19.26 -16.98
C GLU A 55 -13.68 20.33 -18.09
N LYS A 56 -13.09 21.51 -17.81
CA LYS A 56 -12.84 22.56 -18.81
C LYS A 56 -11.92 22.11 -19.95
N LEU A 57 -10.99 21.21 -19.67
CA LEU A 57 -10.14 20.57 -20.69
C LEU A 57 -10.86 19.44 -21.46
N GLY A 58 -12.14 19.17 -21.17
CA GLY A 58 -12.90 18.09 -21.81
C GLY A 58 -12.43 16.68 -21.43
N GLN A 59 -11.75 16.54 -20.29
CA GLN A 59 -11.19 15.27 -19.82
C GLN A 59 -12.02 14.57 -18.73
N ARG A 60 -13.27 14.99 -18.53
CA ARG A 60 -14.18 14.28 -17.61
C ARG A 60 -14.47 12.87 -18.14
N GLY A 61 -14.40 11.87 -17.26
CA GLY A 61 -14.53 10.46 -17.62
C GLY A 61 -13.29 9.85 -18.26
N ALA A 62 -12.24 10.65 -18.50
CA ALA A 62 -10.99 10.20 -19.09
C ALA A 62 -10.14 9.40 -18.11
N HIS A 63 -9.23 8.56 -18.64
CA HIS A 63 -8.18 7.95 -17.87
C HIS A 63 -6.98 8.89 -17.79
N ILE A 64 -6.59 9.25 -16.57
CA ILE A 64 -5.57 10.25 -16.27
C ILE A 64 -4.43 9.60 -15.52
N ALA A 65 -3.26 9.51 -16.15
CA ALA A 65 -2.06 8.99 -15.47
C ALA A 65 -1.56 9.99 -14.44
N LEU A 66 -1.13 9.46 -13.29
CA LEU A 66 -0.58 10.23 -12.19
C LEU A 66 0.78 9.67 -11.80
N ILE A 67 1.86 10.40 -12.13
CA ILE A 67 3.25 9.99 -11.96
C ILE A 67 4.00 10.99 -11.10
N GLY A 68 4.37 10.60 -9.89
CA GLY A 68 5.13 11.47 -8.98
C GLY A 68 5.34 10.83 -7.62
N VAL A 69 6.21 11.46 -6.83
CA VAL A 69 6.38 11.10 -5.42
C VAL A 69 5.16 11.51 -4.61
N THR A 70 4.95 10.85 -3.46
CA THR A 70 3.93 11.27 -2.51
C THR A 70 4.13 12.75 -2.15
N SER A 71 3.12 13.58 -2.47
CA SER A 71 3.19 15.02 -2.29
C SER A 71 1.78 15.63 -2.19
N TYR A 72 1.68 16.87 -1.68
CA TYR A 72 0.40 17.58 -1.67
C TYR A 72 -0.23 17.75 -3.06
N PRO A 73 0.52 18.17 -4.11
CA PRO A 73 -0.03 18.22 -5.46
C PRO A 73 -0.52 16.86 -5.98
N TRP A 74 0.15 15.77 -5.60
CA TRP A 74 -0.28 14.42 -5.97
C TRP A 74 -1.65 14.08 -5.37
N LEU A 75 -1.85 14.38 -4.07
CA LEU A 75 -3.13 14.15 -3.38
C LEU A 75 -4.26 15.00 -3.98
N VAL A 76 -4.00 16.30 -4.22
CA VAL A 76 -4.96 17.18 -4.90
C VAL A 76 -5.33 16.65 -6.28
N SER A 77 -4.34 16.16 -7.05
CA SER A 77 -4.58 15.56 -8.37
C SER A 77 -5.45 14.32 -8.27
N TYR A 78 -5.10 13.38 -7.39
CA TYR A 78 -5.84 12.15 -7.21
C TYR A 78 -7.32 12.41 -6.84
N PHE A 79 -7.54 13.22 -5.80
CA PHE A 79 -8.90 13.56 -5.38
C PHE A 79 -9.67 14.36 -6.45
N GLY A 80 -9.02 15.28 -7.13
CA GLY A 80 -9.64 16.04 -8.24
C GLY A 80 -10.06 15.14 -9.40
N ILE A 81 -9.25 14.16 -9.75
CA ILE A 81 -9.55 13.17 -10.80
C ILE A 81 -10.76 12.32 -10.40
N VAL A 82 -10.66 11.61 -9.26
CA VAL A 82 -11.66 10.58 -8.89
C VAL A 82 -12.98 11.18 -8.41
N ASN A 83 -12.95 12.34 -7.73
CA ASN A 83 -14.16 13.04 -7.28
C ASN A 83 -14.82 13.85 -8.39
N GLY A 84 -14.09 14.12 -9.50
CA GLY A 84 -14.62 14.72 -10.72
C GLY A 84 -15.25 13.72 -11.68
N GLY A 85 -15.22 12.42 -11.37
CA GLY A 85 -15.78 11.36 -12.21
C GLY A 85 -14.85 10.91 -13.34
N SER A 86 -13.53 11.14 -13.22
CA SER A 86 -12.50 10.60 -14.11
C SER A 86 -11.78 9.43 -13.43
N VAL A 87 -10.98 8.69 -14.18
CA VAL A 87 -10.26 7.50 -13.70
C VAL A 87 -8.79 7.82 -13.47
N ALA A 88 -8.32 7.71 -12.24
CA ALA A 88 -6.90 7.84 -11.93
C ALA A 88 -6.14 6.56 -12.31
N VAL A 89 -4.97 6.74 -12.91
CA VAL A 89 -4.00 5.67 -13.21
C VAL A 89 -2.68 6.00 -12.51
N PRO A 90 -2.57 5.76 -11.19
CA PRO A 90 -1.33 5.94 -10.45
C PRO A 90 -0.26 4.98 -10.95
N LEU A 91 0.91 5.51 -11.31
CA LEU A 91 2.04 4.72 -11.81
C LEU A 91 3.28 4.95 -10.96
N ASP A 92 4.10 3.90 -10.82
CA ASP A 92 5.32 3.96 -10.05
C ASP A 92 6.32 4.92 -10.69
N VAL A 93 6.64 5.99 -9.97
CA VAL A 93 7.59 7.03 -10.39
C VAL A 93 8.99 6.49 -10.67
N ALA A 94 9.35 5.32 -10.14
CA ALA A 94 10.66 4.70 -10.30
C ALA A 94 10.81 3.87 -11.59
N LEU A 95 9.71 3.57 -12.29
CA LEU A 95 9.76 2.80 -13.53
C LEU A 95 10.44 3.57 -14.67
N PRO A 96 11.10 2.87 -15.62
CA PRO A 96 11.64 3.48 -16.83
C PRO A 96 10.56 4.22 -17.63
N ALA A 97 10.93 5.31 -18.31
CA ALA A 97 9.98 6.11 -19.08
C ALA A 97 9.25 5.31 -20.17
N GLU A 98 9.93 4.38 -20.82
CA GLU A 98 9.36 3.50 -21.85
C GLU A 98 8.28 2.58 -21.28
N GLU A 99 8.51 2.00 -20.09
CA GLU A 99 7.55 1.17 -19.39
C GLU A 99 6.33 1.98 -18.94
N LEU A 100 6.55 3.18 -18.39
CA LEU A 100 5.46 4.12 -18.04
C LEU A 100 4.61 4.47 -19.26
N CYS A 101 5.23 4.75 -20.41
CA CYS A 101 4.53 5.01 -21.66
C CYS A 101 3.74 3.78 -22.14
N GLU A 102 4.27 2.57 -21.98
CA GLU A 102 3.54 1.33 -22.30
C GLU A 102 2.30 1.19 -21.42
N LEU A 103 2.43 1.38 -20.10
CA LEU A 103 1.31 1.29 -19.16
C LEU A 103 0.24 2.36 -19.46
N MET A 104 0.64 3.59 -19.78
CA MET A 104 -0.29 4.65 -20.20
C MET A 104 -1.07 4.28 -21.46
N ARG A 105 -0.41 3.73 -22.50
CA ARG A 105 -1.09 3.27 -23.72
C ARG A 105 -2.06 2.13 -23.42
N ARG A 106 -1.67 1.17 -22.58
CA ARG A 106 -2.52 0.03 -22.18
C ARG A 106 -3.74 0.46 -21.38
N ALA A 107 -3.63 1.54 -20.62
CA ALA A 107 -4.74 2.11 -19.86
C ALA A 107 -5.53 3.18 -20.64
N ASP A 108 -5.29 3.39 -21.95
CA ASP A 108 -5.94 4.42 -22.77
C ASP A 108 -5.87 5.83 -22.15
N VAL A 109 -4.75 6.17 -21.58
CA VAL A 109 -4.53 7.48 -20.96
C VAL A 109 -4.60 8.59 -22.00
N THR A 110 -5.38 9.63 -21.70
CA THR A 110 -5.49 10.84 -22.54
C THR A 110 -4.92 12.08 -21.88
N MET A 111 -4.69 12.06 -20.57
CA MET A 111 -4.07 13.14 -19.81
C MET A 111 -3.02 12.58 -18.84
N LEU A 112 -1.88 13.25 -18.75
CA LEU A 112 -0.80 12.92 -17.82
C LEU A 112 -0.62 14.05 -16.81
N VAL A 113 -0.65 13.72 -15.52
CA VAL A 113 -0.23 14.59 -14.41
C VAL A 113 1.10 14.08 -13.89
N VAL A 114 2.15 14.90 -13.93
CA VAL A 114 3.52 14.43 -13.71
C VAL A 114 4.33 15.38 -12.84
N ASP A 115 5.22 14.81 -12.02
CA ASP A 115 6.20 15.55 -11.25
C ASP A 115 7.39 16.00 -12.12
N ASP A 116 7.96 17.18 -11.83
CA ASP A 116 9.10 17.74 -12.57
C ASP A 116 10.36 16.87 -12.53
N ILE A 117 10.48 15.95 -11.56
CA ILE A 117 11.59 14.99 -11.50
C ILE A 117 11.56 13.98 -12.67
N ARG A 118 10.44 13.88 -13.41
CA ARG A 118 10.22 12.92 -14.50
C ARG A 118 10.02 13.63 -15.86
N LYS A 119 10.88 14.64 -16.15
CA LYS A 119 10.92 15.30 -17.47
C LYS A 119 11.20 14.32 -18.62
N ASP A 120 11.94 13.24 -18.34
CA ASP A 120 12.17 12.13 -19.26
C ASP A 120 10.87 11.48 -19.74
N VAL A 121 9.92 11.26 -18.82
CA VAL A 121 8.59 10.71 -19.15
C VAL A 121 7.80 11.68 -20.04
N VAL A 122 7.87 12.99 -19.78
CA VAL A 122 7.19 14.00 -20.62
C VAL A 122 7.68 13.91 -22.08
N VAL A 123 9.00 13.83 -22.28
CA VAL A 123 9.58 13.71 -23.62
C VAL A 123 9.18 12.40 -24.29
N ALA A 124 9.29 11.28 -23.57
CA ALA A 124 8.92 9.97 -24.09
C ALA A 124 7.43 9.89 -24.45
N ALA A 125 6.54 10.39 -23.58
CA ALA A 125 5.10 10.35 -23.75
C ALA A 125 4.63 11.16 -24.98
N LYS A 126 5.19 12.34 -25.21
CA LYS A 126 4.90 13.16 -26.42
C LYS A 126 5.21 12.41 -27.71
N ASN A 127 6.24 11.57 -27.69
CA ASN A 127 6.69 10.84 -28.89
C ASN A 127 5.98 9.50 -29.09
N THR A 128 5.51 8.86 -28.00
CA THR A 128 5.08 7.45 -28.04
C THR A 128 3.65 7.21 -27.59
N CYS A 129 2.95 8.22 -27.07
CA CYS A 129 1.57 8.10 -26.59
C CYS A 129 0.63 8.99 -27.44
N PRO A 130 0.17 8.52 -28.61
CA PRO A 130 -0.62 9.36 -29.55
C PRO A 130 -2.01 9.74 -29.02
N SER A 131 -2.55 9.00 -28.03
CA SER A 131 -3.82 9.34 -27.38
C SER A 131 -3.70 10.48 -26.36
N LEU A 132 -2.48 10.85 -25.98
CA LEU A 132 -2.24 11.85 -24.95
C LEU A 132 -2.51 13.26 -25.48
N GLN A 133 -3.49 13.94 -24.88
CA GLN A 133 -3.93 15.28 -25.29
C GLN A 133 -3.32 16.37 -24.41
N TYR A 134 -3.20 16.12 -23.12
CA TYR A 134 -2.71 17.09 -22.13
C TYR A 134 -1.66 16.50 -21.22
N ILE A 135 -0.68 17.34 -20.88
CA ILE A 135 0.32 17.06 -19.84
C ILE A 135 0.28 18.20 -18.84
N VAL A 136 0.07 17.89 -17.57
CA VAL A 136 0.07 18.84 -16.45
C VAL A 136 1.24 18.56 -15.55
N SER A 137 2.07 19.57 -15.30
CA SER A 137 3.15 19.49 -14.31
C SER A 137 2.65 19.86 -12.92
N MET A 138 2.95 19.01 -11.93
CA MET A 138 2.74 19.28 -10.51
C MET A 138 3.84 20.16 -9.91
N GLY A 139 4.95 20.32 -10.61
CA GLY A 139 6.13 21.02 -10.15
C GLY A 139 6.06 22.55 -10.28
N LYS A 140 7.16 23.19 -9.86
CA LYS A 140 7.27 24.65 -9.92
C LYS A 140 7.68 25.19 -11.29
N GLU A 141 8.40 24.38 -12.05
CA GLU A 141 8.96 24.71 -13.36
C GLU A 141 8.50 23.68 -14.41
N PRO A 142 7.30 23.89 -14.99
CA PRO A 142 6.76 22.98 -15.99
C PRO A 142 7.73 22.81 -17.17
N ALA A 143 7.87 21.59 -17.66
CA ALA A 143 8.58 21.36 -18.91
C ALA A 143 7.85 22.03 -20.08
N GLU A 144 8.57 22.35 -21.15
CA GLU A 144 7.99 22.99 -22.34
C GLU A 144 6.78 22.20 -22.88
N GLY A 145 5.68 22.93 -23.12
CA GLY A 145 4.41 22.37 -23.61
C GLY A 145 3.63 21.56 -22.56
N CYS A 146 3.92 21.73 -21.27
CA CYS A 146 3.09 21.26 -20.17
C CYS A 146 2.28 22.41 -19.59
N LEU A 147 1.05 22.11 -19.17
CA LEU A 147 0.23 23.02 -18.37
C LEU A 147 0.76 23.05 -16.93
N SER A 148 0.67 24.18 -16.27
CA SER A 148 1.03 24.32 -14.87
C SER A 148 -0.18 24.02 -13.98
N MET A 149 -0.08 23.03 -13.09
CA MET A 149 -1.13 22.75 -12.10
C MET A 149 -1.42 23.98 -11.25
N LYS A 150 -0.39 24.73 -10.85
CA LYS A 150 -0.54 25.96 -10.05
C LYS A 150 -1.38 27.00 -10.77
N GLU A 151 -1.18 27.19 -12.07
CA GLU A 151 -1.96 28.14 -12.90
C GLU A 151 -3.40 27.68 -13.08
N LEU A 152 -3.62 26.37 -13.33
CA LEU A 152 -4.96 25.79 -13.43
C LEU A 152 -5.77 26.00 -12.15
N LEU A 153 -5.15 25.80 -10.98
CA LEU A 153 -5.80 26.03 -9.69
C LEU A 153 -6.10 27.52 -9.45
N ALA A 154 -5.21 28.43 -9.87
CA ALA A 154 -5.39 29.88 -9.70
C ALA A 154 -6.50 30.43 -10.60
N GLN A 155 -6.54 30.06 -11.89
CA GLN A 155 -7.55 30.48 -12.85
C GLN A 155 -8.97 30.11 -12.40
N ASN A 156 -9.17 28.87 -11.96
CA ASN A 156 -10.47 28.45 -11.46
C ASN A 156 -10.88 29.16 -10.15
N ALA A 157 -9.92 29.58 -9.34
CA ALA A 157 -10.21 30.39 -8.15
C ALA A 157 -10.68 31.81 -8.47
N GLU A 158 -10.25 32.39 -9.59
CA GLU A 158 -10.68 33.71 -10.05
C GLU A 158 -12.07 33.65 -10.71
N ASP A 159 -12.33 32.66 -11.56
CA ASP A 159 -13.63 32.43 -12.18
C ASP A 159 -14.75 32.29 -11.13
N ILE A 160 -14.53 31.50 -10.08
CA ILE A 160 -15.50 31.32 -8.99
C ILE A 160 -15.73 32.63 -8.20
N ARG A 161 -14.73 33.52 -8.09
CA ARG A 161 -14.91 34.83 -7.46
C ARG A 161 -15.77 35.77 -8.32
N VAL A 162 -15.61 35.70 -9.64
CA VAL A 162 -16.42 36.50 -10.58
C VAL A 162 -17.87 36.05 -10.57
N GLU A 163 -18.12 34.74 -10.66
CA GLU A 163 -19.47 34.16 -10.58
C GLU A 163 -20.18 34.51 -9.27
N ASN A 164 -19.49 34.42 -8.11
CA ASN A 164 -20.05 34.78 -6.82
C ASN A 164 -20.29 36.29 -6.64
N THR A 165 -19.57 37.15 -7.37
CA THR A 165 -19.79 38.60 -7.36
C THR A 165 -20.93 39.02 -8.26
N GLU A 166 -21.20 38.30 -9.33
CA GLU A 166 -22.35 38.55 -10.22
C GLU A 166 -23.66 38.01 -9.61
N SER A 167 -23.62 36.90 -8.91
CA SER A 167 -24.81 36.32 -8.25
C SER A 167 -25.32 37.10 -7.03
N THR A 168 -24.48 37.94 -6.41
CA THR A 168 -24.93 38.85 -5.34
C THR A 168 -25.76 40.03 -5.83
N ARG A 169 -25.92 40.20 -7.15
CA ARG A 169 -26.81 41.22 -7.75
C ARG A 169 -28.18 40.72 -8.19
N ALA A 170 -28.45 39.45 -8.11
CA ALA A 170 -29.76 38.88 -8.42
C ALA A 170 -30.31 38.22 -7.14
N GLU A 171 -31.30 38.86 -6.54
CA GLU A 171 -32.12 38.28 -5.50
C GLU A 171 -32.74 36.97 -6.00
N ASN A 172 -32.60 35.88 -5.22
CA ASN A 172 -33.17 34.56 -5.48
C ASN A 172 -32.46 33.66 -6.51
N ALA A 173 -31.22 33.35 -6.28
CA ALA A 173 -30.70 32.09 -6.77
C ALA A 173 -30.45 31.16 -5.56
N LYS A 174 -31.32 30.18 -5.35
CA LYS A 174 -30.93 28.93 -4.69
C LYS A 174 -29.68 28.46 -5.42
N GLY A 175 -28.55 28.49 -4.73
CA GLY A 175 -27.30 28.01 -5.28
C GLY A 175 -27.51 26.59 -5.81
N THR A 176 -27.49 26.44 -7.09
CA THR A 176 -27.37 25.14 -7.76
C THR A 176 -25.90 24.74 -7.71
N ASP A 177 -25.38 24.58 -6.49
CA ASP A 177 -24.26 23.68 -6.26
C ASP A 177 -24.85 22.26 -6.32
N THR A 178 -25.29 21.88 -7.51
CA THR A 178 -25.61 20.47 -7.80
C THR A 178 -24.27 19.76 -7.83
N GLU A 179 -23.72 19.48 -6.64
CA GLU A 179 -22.62 18.54 -6.52
C GLU A 179 -23.05 17.28 -7.29
N LYS A 180 -22.44 17.09 -8.47
CA LYS A 180 -22.75 15.92 -9.31
C LYS A 180 -22.50 14.67 -8.48
N GLU A 181 -23.53 13.89 -8.28
CA GLU A 181 -23.42 12.60 -7.58
C GLU A 181 -22.42 11.70 -8.32
N ILE A 182 -21.60 11.00 -7.57
CA ILE A 182 -20.69 9.99 -8.08
C ILE A 182 -21.32 8.63 -7.80
N ASP A 183 -21.48 7.82 -8.84
CA ASP A 183 -21.94 6.44 -8.70
C ASP A 183 -20.88 5.64 -7.91
N PRO A 184 -21.23 5.04 -6.77
CA PRO A 184 -20.32 4.18 -6.01
C PRO A 184 -19.69 3.06 -6.82
N ASP A 185 -20.38 2.55 -7.82
CA ASP A 185 -19.91 1.45 -8.66
C ASP A 185 -19.14 1.92 -9.92
N ALA A 186 -18.97 3.26 -10.10
CA ALA A 186 -18.15 3.80 -11.16
C ALA A 186 -16.67 3.46 -10.96
N LEU A 187 -16.00 3.02 -12.03
CA LEU A 187 -14.55 2.87 -12.08
C LEU A 187 -13.89 4.21 -11.75
N CYS A 188 -12.99 4.25 -10.79
CA CYS A 188 -12.29 5.47 -10.41
C CYS A 188 -10.76 5.34 -10.40
N THR A 189 -10.23 4.11 -10.32
CA THR A 189 -8.78 3.90 -10.22
C THR A 189 -8.37 2.61 -10.91
N ILE A 190 -7.28 2.67 -11.69
CA ILE A 190 -6.62 1.49 -12.28
C ILE A 190 -5.21 1.41 -11.67
N LEU A 191 -4.95 0.36 -10.89
CA LEU A 191 -3.64 0.10 -10.29
C LEU A 191 -2.94 -1.05 -11.00
N PHE A 192 -1.73 -0.79 -11.52
CA PHE A 192 -0.94 -1.84 -12.14
C PHE A 192 -0.18 -2.66 -11.11
N THR A 193 -0.30 -3.99 -11.20
CA THR A 193 0.43 -4.95 -10.37
C THR A 193 1.40 -5.75 -11.22
N SER A 194 2.57 -6.09 -10.67
CA SER A 194 3.50 -7.02 -11.31
C SER A 194 2.86 -8.40 -11.38
N GLY A 195 2.29 -8.75 -12.51
CA GLY A 195 1.67 -10.05 -12.75
C GLY A 195 2.68 -11.20 -12.65
N THR A 196 2.19 -12.36 -12.22
CA THR A 196 3.00 -13.60 -12.15
C THR A 196 3.42 -14.11 -13.53
N THR A 197 2.81 -13.61 -14.61
CA THR A 197 3.05 -13.95 -16.02
C THR A 197 4.02 -12.99 -16.71
N GLY A 198 4.67 -12.09 -15.97
CA GLY A 198 5.63 -11.14 -16.51
C GLY A 198 5.02 -9.83 -17.07
N LYS A 199 3.72 -9.80 -17.38
CA LYS A 199 3.04 -8.55 -17.80
C LYS A 199 2.22 -7.98 -16.64
N SER A 200 2.44 -6.70 -16.32
CA SER A 200 1.65 -5.99 -15.31
C SER A 200 0.16 -6.01 -15.67
N LYS A 201 -0.72 -6.22 -14.68
CA LYS A 201 -2.17 -6.23 -14.86
C LYS A 201 -2.78 -4.96 -14.27
N GLY A 202 -3.65 -4.29 -15.00
CA GLY A 202 -4.36 -3.10 -14.52
C GLY A 202 -5.62 -3.49 -13.74
N VAL A 203 -5.56 -3.47 -12.43
CA VAL A 203 -6.68 -3.79 -11.52
C VAL A 203 -7.68 -2.65 -11.53
N MET A 204 -8.93 -2.91 -11.90
CA MET A 204 -10.02 -1.93 -11.94
C MET A 204 -10.73 -1.83 -10.60
N LEU A 205 -10.62 -0.68 -9.94
CA LEU A 205 -11.24 -0.40 -8.65
C LEU A 205 -12.29 0.71 -8.77
N THR A 206 -13.48 0.43 -8.22
CA THR A 206 -14.58 1.39 -8.16
C THR A 206 -14.44 2.31 -6.96
N GLN A 207 -15.26 3.37 -6.91
CA GLN A 207 -15.39 4.23 -5.74
C GLN A 207 -15.72 3.40 -4.50
N ARG A 208 -16.70 2.49 -4.61
CA ARG A 208 -17.13 1.59 -3.53
C ARG A 208 -16.00 0.70 -3.04
N ASN A 209 -15.26 0.06 -3.95
CA ASN A 209 -14.18 -0.83 -3.55
C ASN A 209 -13.19 -0.14 -2.59
N LEU A 210 -12.74 1.06 -2.95
CA LEU A 210 -11.75 1.82 -2.17
C LEU A 210 -12.35 2.45 -0.91
N ALA A 211 -13.52 3.08 -1.02
CA ALA A 211 -14.13 3.79 0.11
C ALA A 211 -14.61 2.82 1.20
N GLU A 212 -15.31 1.74 0.85
CA GLU A 212 -15.76 0.76 1.82
C GLU A 212 -14.60 -0.03 2.42
N ASN A 213 -13.59 -0.42 1.63
CA ASN A 213 -12.39 -1.07 2.18
C ASN A 213 -11.70 -0.21 3.25
N ALA A 214 -11.55 1.07 2.99
CA ALA A 214 -10.95 1.99 3.95
C ALA A 214 -11.83 2.22 5.20
N THR A 215 -13.15 2.05 5.10
CA THR A 215 -14.09 2.50 6.14
C THR A 215 -15.02 1.44 6.69
N CYS A 216 -14.93 0.17 6.30
CA CYS A 216 -15.83 -0.89 6.80
C CYS A 216 -15.54 -1.32 8.24
N LEU A 217 -14.34 -1.05 8.77
CA LEU A 217 -13.92 -1.43 10.12
C LEU A 217 -13.49 -0.21 10.94
N ASP A 218 -14.10 -0.04 12.12
CA ASP A 218 -13.63 0.93 13.11
C ASP A 218 -12.36 0.41 13.81
N MET A 219 -11.22 0.93 13.40
CA MET A 219 -9.91 0.57 13.98
C MET A 219 -9.58 1.33 15.26
N LYS A 220 -10.51 2.12 15.80
CA LYS A 220 -10.33 2.98 16.99
C LYS A 220 -9.12 3.91 16.89
N ILE A 221 -8.86 4.42 15.68
CA ILE A 221 -7.85 5.45 15.48
C ILE A 221 -8.37 6.74 16.10
N GLU A 222 -7.53 7.40 16.90
CA GLU A 222 -7.85 8.65 17.55
C GLU A 222 -8.03 9.77 16.51
N GLU A 223 -8.98 10.67 16.77
CA GLU A 223 -9.13 11.88 15.96
C GLU A 223 -7.86 12.72 15.98
N ASN A 224 -7.49 13.29 14.84
CA ASN A 224 -6.26 14.06 14.64
C ASN A 224 -4.96 13.26 14.92
N ALA A 225 -5.02 11.91 14.91
CA ALA A 225 -3.83 11.10 15.00
C ALA A 225 -2.83 11.47 13.89
N VAL A 226 -1.55 11.53 14.24
CA VAL A 226 -0.49 11.83 13.29
C VAL A 226 0.03 10.54 12.68
N ILE A 227 -0.08 10.41 11.36
CA ILE A 227 0.39 9.26 10.58
C ILE A 227 1.62 9.70 9.79
N LEU A 228 2.75 9.01 9.92
CA LEU A 228 3.88 9.20 9.01
C LEU A 228 3.77 8.20 7.86
N SER A 229 3.39 8.71 6.68
CA SER A 229 3.24 7.91 5.47
C SER A 229 4.60 7.69 4.80
N VAL A 230 5.06 6.44 4.78
CA VAL A 230 6.37 6.03 4.27
C VAL A 230 6.29 5.10 3.06
N LEU A 231 5.11 4.58 2.78
CA LEU A 231 4.88 3.69 1.65
C LEU A 231 4.58 4.47 0.37
N PRO A 232 4.90 3.91 -0.81
CA PRO A 232 4.59 4.56 -2.08
C PRO A 232 3.08 4.70 -2.30
N ILE A 233 2.62 5.92 -2.61
CA ILE A 233 1.19 6.25 -2.71
C ILE A 233 0.47 5.59 -3.89
N HIS A 234 1.21 5.18 -4.93
CA HIS A 234 0.65 4.45 -6.07
C HIS A 234 0.29 2.99 -5.75
N HIS A 235 0.63 2.49 -4.54
CA HIS A 235 0.19 1.18 -4.07
C HIS A 235 -1.13 1.28 -3.29
N ALA A 236 -2.03 0.31 -3.51
CA ALA A 236 -3.34 0.25 -2.88
C ALA A 236 -3.26 0.36 -1.34
N TYR A 237 -2.24 -0.24 -0.72
CA TYR A 237 -2.11 -0.25 0.74
C TYR A 237 -1.89 1.15 1.33
N CYS A 238 -0.98 1.94 0.75
CA CYS A 238 -0.79 3.34 1.16
C CYS A 238 -2.04 4.18 0.85
N LEU A 239 -2.56 4.08 -0.40
CA LEU A 239 -3.70 4.87 -0.85
C LEU A 239 -4.94 4.64 0.03
N SER A 240 -5.29 3.38 0.30
CA SER A 240 -6.48 3.07 1.10
C SER A 240 -6.25 3.30 2.59
N MET A 241 -5.13 2.84 3.15
CA MET A 241 -4.98 2.77 4.61
C MET A 241 -4.26 3.98 5.23
N ASP A 242 -3.26 4.60 4.55
CA ASP A 242 -2.74 5.89 5.03
C ASP A 242 -3.67 7.04 4.66
N ILE A 243 -4.10 7.09 3.38
CA ILE A 243 -4.78 8.28 2.86
C ILE A 243 -6.30 8.22 3.11
N LEU A 244 -7.03 7.26 2.51
CA LEU A 244 -8.49 7.25 2.61
C LEU A 244 -8.97 6.96 4.03
N LYS A 245 -8.37 5.98 4.73
CA LYS A 245 -8.65 5.72 6.14
C LYS A 245 -8.30 6.91 7.01
N GLY A 246 -7.10 7.49 6.85
CA GLY A 246 -6.67 8.65 7.59
C GLY A 246 -7.63 9.84 7.42
N PHE A 247 -8.07 10.11 6.19
CA PHE A 247 -9.06 11.15 5.90
C PHE A 247 -10.41 10.88 6.57
N SER A 248 -10.88 9.63 6.56
CA SER A 248 -12.18 9.27 7.13
C SER A 248 -12.27 9.51 8.65
N VAL A 249 -11.14 9.59 9.35
CA VAL A 249 -11.04 9.79 10.81
C VAL A 249 -10.34 11.11 11.20
N GLY A 250 -10.06 11.99 10.23
CA GLY A 250 -9.45 13.29 10.49
C GLY A 250 -7.98 13.25 10.89
N SER A 251 -7.23 12.21 10.52
CA SER A 251 -5.80 12.11 10.85
C SER A 251 -4.95 13.11 10.06
N THR A 252 -3.85 13.55 10.64
CA THR A 252 -2.83 14.36 9.94
C THR A 252 -1.83 13.44 9.25
N ILE A 253 -1.79 13.47 7.91
CA ILE A 253 -0.86 12.68 7.11
C ILE A 253 0.46 13.45 6.94
N CYS A 254 1.53 12.96 7.55
CA CYS A 254 2.87 13.49 7.38
C CYS A 254 3.57 12.76 6.24
N ILE A 255 3.95 13.50 5.20
CA ILE A 255 4.61 12.93 4.01
C ILE A 255 6.09 12.74 4.29
N ASN A 256 6.56 11.51 4.20
CA ASN A 256 7.98 11.18 4.27
C ASN A 256 8.67 11.50 2.95
N ASP A 257 9.75 12.28 3.00
CA ASP A 257 10.48 12.72 1.81
C ASP A 257 11.54 11.72 1.31
N SER A 258 11.91 10.74 2.13
CA SER A 258 12.89 9.70 1.75
C SER A 258 12.92 8.57 2.78
N LEU A 259 13.00 7.33 2.32
CA LEU A 259 13.16 6.16 3.19
C LEU A 259 14.44 6.22 4.04
N MET A 260 15.51 6.84 3.54
CA MET A 260 16.75 7.05 4.30
C MET A 260 16.60 8.04 5.47
N ARG A 261 15.53 8.84 5.47
CA ARG A 261 15.27 9.87 6.48
C ARG A 261 14.15 9.51 7.45
N VAL A 262 13.58 8.32 7.36
CA VAL A 262 12.45 7.88 8.20
C VAL A 262 12.73 8.12 9.68
N ALA A 263 13.89 7.71 10.20
CA ALA A 263 14.26 7.92 11.61
C ALA A 263 14.27 9.40 12.02
N ARG A 264 14.76 10.29 11.13
CA ARG A 264 14.74 11.74 11.38
C ARG A 264 13.33 12.29 11.30
N ASN A 265 12.54 11.84 10.32
CA ASN A 265 11.17 12.31 10.13
C ASN A 265 10.23 11.83 11.24
N ILE A 266 10.47 10.66 11.83
CA ILE A 266 9.80 10.22 13.06
C ILE A 266 10.02 11.27 14.18
N GLN A 267 11.24 11.71 14.40
CA GLN A 267 11.54 12.70 15.44
C GLN A 267 10.97 14.10 15.11
N LEU A 268 10.90 14.45 13.83
CA LEU A 268 10.39 15.73 13.37
C LEU A 268 8.86 15.83 13.45
N PHE A 269 8.16 14.82 12.93
CA PHE A 269 6.70 14.79 12.84
C PHE A 269 6.02 14.19 14.07
N ARG A 270 6.75 13.40 14.87
CA ARG A 270 6.27 12.71 16.09
C ARG A 270 4.96 11.94 15.82
N PRO A 271 4.98 10.98 14.89
CA PRO A 271 3.78 10.22 14.55
C PRO A 271 3.33 9.35 15.72
N GLN A 272 2.05 9.02 15.71
CA GLN A 272 1.42 8.05 16.61
C GLN A 272 1.32 6.68 15.90
N ILE A 273 1.17 6.70 14.58
CA ILE A 273 0.86 5.53 13.74
C ILE A 273 1.76 5.53 12.50
N MET A 274 2.16 4.35 12.07
CA MET A 274 2.83 4.16 10.77
C MET A 274 2.36 2.85 10.12
N LEU A 275 2.15 2.90 8.79
CA LEU A 275 2.06 1.70 7.97
C LEU A 275 3.46 1.31 7.49
N MET A 276 3.80 0.04 7.63
CA MET A 276 5.12 -0.49 7.28
C MET A 276 5.02 -1.85 6.59
N VAL A 277 6.03 -2.17 5.80
CA VAL A 277 6.27 -3.54 5.36
C VAL A 277 7.19 -4.26 6.36
N PRO A 278 7.17 -5.59 6.46
CA PRO A 278 7.97 -6.36 7.43
C PRO A 278 9.46 -6.01 7.44
N LEU A 279 10.07 -5.77 6.28
CA LEU A 279 11.49 -5.37 6.19
C LEU A 279 11.81 -4.07 6.95
N MET A 280 10.88 -3.11 6.96
CA MET A 280 11.04 -1.86 7.72
C MET A 280 10.94 -2.13 9.22
N ILE A 281 10.01 -2.99 9.63
CA ILE A 281 9.82 -3.41 11.02
C ILE A 281 11.07 -4.13 11.51
N GLU A 282 11.62 -5.05 10.73
CA GLU A 282 12.88 -5.74 11.02
C GLU A 282 14.05 -4.75 11.23
N SER A 283 14.16 -3.76 10.35
CA SER A 283 15.20 -2.72 10.50
C SER A 283 15.08 -1.93 11.80
N LEU A 284 13.84 -1.67 12.27
CA LEU A 284 13.60 -1.01 13.53
C LEU A 284 13.81 -1.98 14.72
N ALA A 285 13.43 -3.25 14.58
CA ALA A 285 13.65 -4.29 15.58
C ALA A 285 15.14 -4.43 15.93
N LYS A 286 16.02 -4.42 14.93
CA LYS A 286 17.48 -4.43 15.14
C LYS A 286 17.96 -3.27 16.03
N LYS A 287 17.35 -2.08 15.91
CA LYS A 287 17.67 -0.93 16.79
C LYS A 287 17.19 -1.15 18.22
N LEU A 288 16.01 -1.77 18.41
CA LEU A 288 15.48 -2.10 19.71
C LEU A 288 16.34 -3.19 20.41
N GLU A 289 16.75 -4.22 19.68
CA GLU A 289 17.65 -5.27 20.16
C GLU A 289 19.04 -4.72 20.55
N ALA A 290 19.57 -3.76 19.78
CA ALA A 290 20.82 -3.11 20.11
C ALA A 290 20.76 -2.21 21.36
N ALA A 291 19.55 -1.83 21.77
CA ALA A 291 19.28 -1.01 22.95
C ALA A 291 18.82 -1.88 24.15
N GLU A 292 18.92 -3.20 24.07
CA GLU A 292 18.57 -4.12 25.17
C GLU A 292 19.33 -3.75 26.44
N GLY A 293 18.63 -3.73 27.57
CA GLY A 293 19.16 -3.31 28.89
C GLY A 293 18.96 -1.82 29.21
N LEU A 294 18.52 -1.00 28.27
CA LEU A 294 18.10 0.38 28.56
C LEU A 294 16.60 0.43 28.93
N PRO A 295 16.15 1.41 29.73
CA PRO A 295 14.74 1.58 30.02
C PRO A 295 13.90 1.72 28.73
N ALA A 296 12.81 0.93 28.64
CA ALA A 296 11.99 0.85 27.44
C ALA A 296 11.43 2.22 26.99
N GLU A 297 11.00 3.04 27.94
CA GLU A 297 10.47 4.38 27.66
C GLU A 297 11.51 5.31 27.01
N VAL A 298 12.78 5.25 27.50
CA VAL A 298 13.87 6.03 26.95
C VAL A 298 14.21 5.60 25.52
N VAL A 299 14.22 4.31 25.27
CA VAL A 299 14.47 3.75 23.93
C VAL A 299 13.32 4.12 22.98
N LYS A 300 12.07 3.95 23.41
CA LYS A 300 10.89 4.34 22.65
C LYS A 300 10.92 5.80 22.26
N GLU A 301 11.13 6.69 23.23
CA GLU A 301 11.18 8.14 22.98
C GLU A 301 12.27 8.50 21.98
N LYS A 302 13.45 7.89 22.10
CA LYS A 302 14.60 8.18 21.24
C LYS A 302 14.41 7.64 19.81
N VAL A 303 13.78 6.48 19.64
CA VAL A 303 13.63 5.82 18.33
C VAL A 303 12.35 6.26 17.61
N PHE A 304 11.24 6.36 18.32
CA PHE A 304 9.91 6.57 17.76
C PHE A 304 9.23 7.88 18.20
N GLY A 305 9.67 8.47 19.32
CA GLY A 305 8.93 9.52 20.02
C GLY A 305 7.94 8.95 21.03
N ALA A 306 7.65 9.74 22.09
CA ALA A 306 6.84 9.29 23.23
C ALA A 306 5.40 8.87 22.83
N GLN A 307 4.81 9.53 21.82
CA GLN A 307 3.42 9.33 21.42
C GLN A 307 3.21 8.14 20.47
N PHE A 308 4.27 7.56 19.94
CA PHE A 308 4.18 6.45 18.98
C PHE A 308 3.64 5.19 19.64
N HIS A 309 2.61 4.55 19.08
CA HIS A 309 1.98 3.39 19.72
C HIS A 309 1.52 2.28 18.76
N THR A 310 1.40 2.56 17.43
CA THR A 310 0.84 1.56 16.53
C THR A 310 1.60 1.47 15.21
N ILE A 311 1.91 0.24 14.81
CA ILE A 311 2.41 -0.12 13.50
C ILE A 311 1.39 -1.03 12.83
N PHE A 312 0.96 -0.70 11.61
CA PHE A 312 0.23 -1.61 10.75
C PHE A 312 1.20 -2.26 9.77
N SER A 313 1.30 -3.58 9.81
CA SER A 313 2.18 -4.39 8.96
C SER A 313 1.40 -5.09 7.86
N GLY A 314 1.83 -4.95 6.62
CA GLY A 314 1.20 -5.62 5.48
C GLY A 314 2.14 -5.90 4.33
N GLY A 315 1.65 -6.61 3.32
CA GLY A 315 2.34 -6.86 2.06
C GLY A 315 3.30 -8.06 2.03
N ALA A 316 3.71 -8.59 3.18
CA ALA A 316 4.53 -9.81 3.29
C ALA A 316 4.36 -10.46 4.67
N TYR A 317 4.92 -11.66 4.85
CA TYR A 317 4.97 -12.33 6.15
C TYR A 317 5.78 -11.51 7.16
N LEU A 318 5.24 -11.39 8.38
CA LEU A 318 5.92 -10.79 9.52
C LEU A 318 6.30 -11.88 10.52
N ASN A 319 7.57 -11.92 10.94
CA ASN A 319 7.99 -12.79 12.04
C ASN A 319 7.26 -12.39 13.34
N PRO A 320 6.50 -13.30 13.97
CA PRO A 320 5.73 -13.01 15.19
C PRO A 320 6.58 -12.52 16.36
N ASP A 321 7.85 -12.88 16.43
CA ASP A 321 8.77 -12.45 17.50
C ASP A 321 8.90 -10.91 17.54
N TYR A 322 8.73 -10.24 16.40
CA TYR A 322 8.74 -8.78 16.35
C TYR A 322 7.51 -8.17 17.04
N ILE A 323 6.35 -8.82 16.99
CA ILE A 323 5.16 -8.36 17.69
C ILE A 323 5.44 -8.31 19.20
N ASP A 324 6.01 -9.39 19.75
CA ASP A 324 6.37 -9.47 21.16
C ASP A 324 7.49 -8.49 21.54
N LEU A 325 8.47 -8.29 20.64
CA LEU A 325 9.56 -7.33 20.86
C LEU A 325 9.01 -5.91 20.98
N PHE A 326 8.20 -5.46 20.03
CA PHE A 326 7.64 -4.10 20.02
C PHE A 326 6.68 -3.88 21.19
N ALA A 327 5.91 -4.89 21.59
CA ALA A 327 5.01 -4.83 22.74
C ALA A 327 5.75 -4.48 24.05
N ARG A 328 7.01 -4.90 24.24
CA ARG A 328 7.85 -4.54 25.40
C ARG A 328 8.10 -3.02 25.49
N TYR A 329 8.00 -2.31 24.36
CA TYR A 329 8.15 -0.86 24.28
C TYR A 329 6.80 -0.13 24.22
N GLY A 330 5.68 -0.84 24.48
CA GLY A 330 4.32 -0.28 24.43
C GLY A 330 3.91 0.12 23.01
N ILE A 331 4.37 -0.64 22.01
CA ILE A 331 4.02 -0.45 20.59
C ILE A 331 3.28 -1.69 20.11
N SER A 332 2.05 -1.49 19.64
CA SER A 332 1.24 -2.55 19.03
C SER A 332 1.63 -2.73 17.57
N VAL A 333 1.94 -3.95 17.17
CA VAL A 333 2.14 -4.31 15.75
C VAL A 333 0.93 -5.11 15.29
N LEU A 334 0.14 -4.52 14.41
CA LEU A 334 -1.10 -5.08 13.86
C LEU A 334 -0.85 -5.55 12.44
N GLN A 335 -1.29 -6.76 12.11
CA GLN A 335 -1.08 -7.34 10.80
C GLN A 335 -2.29 -7.13 9.91
N GLY A 336 -2.06 -6.90 8.60
CA GLY A 336 -3.08 -6.88 7.57
C GLY A 336 -2.71 -7.82 6.42
N TYR A 337 -3.71 -8.55 5.95
CA TYR A 337 -3.62 -9.38 4.75
C TYR A 337 -4.50 -8.83 3.65
N GLY A 338 -4.00 -8.86 2.44
CA GLY A 338 -4.75 -8.44 1.27
C GLY A 338 -3.94 -8.38 -0.01
N MET A 339 -4.58 -7.89 -1.05
CA MET A 339 -4.03 -7.74 -2.39
C MET A 339 -4.73 -6.60 -3.12
N THR A 340 -4.10 -6.04 -4.14
CA THR A 340 -4.65 -4.90 -4.91
C THR A 340 -6.05 -5.20 -5.44
N GLU A 341 -6.31 -6.44 -5.83
CA GLU A 341 -7.58 -6.94 -6.33
C GLU A 341 -8.71 -6.92 -5.27
N CYS A 342 -8.38 -6.59 -4.01
CA CYS A 342 -9.33 -6.41 -2.88
C CYS A 342 -9.24 -5.02 -2.22
N ALA A 343 -8.67 -4.02 -2.85
CA ALA A 343 -8.71 -2.58 -2.52
C ALA A 343 -8.06 -2.06 -1.21
N PRO A 344 -7.07 -2.65 -0.52
CA PRO A 344 -6.48 -3.95 -0.70
C PRO A 344 -6.80 -4.95 0.42
N VAL A 345 -7.39 -4.55 1.57
CA VAL A 345 -7.42 -5.34 2.81
C VAL A 345 -8.55 -6.37 2.77
N ILE A 346 -8.21 -7.61 3.09
CA ILE A 346 -9.14 -8.74 3.24
C ILE A 346 -9.35 -9.06 4.71
N ALA A 347 -8.25 -9.09 5.49
CA ALA A 347 -8.28 -9.38 6.92
C ALA A 347 -7.28 -8.50 7.66
N THR A 348 -7.54 -8.18 8.92
CA THR A 348 -6.63 -7.41 9.76
C THR A 348 -6.76 -7.78 11.23
N THR A 349 -5.65 -7.70 11.97
CA THR A 349 -5.68 -7.75 13.43
C THR A 349 -6.07 -6.38 13.98
N VAL A 350 -6.74 -6.39 15.12
CA VAL A 350 -7.03 -5.19 15.91
C VAL A 350 -6.47 -5.36 17.32
N ALA A 351 -6.14 -4.26 17.99
CA ALA A 351 -5.44 -4.30 19.29
C ALA A 351 -6.17 -5.15 20.38
N TRP A 352 -7.49 -5.21 20.31
CA TRP A 352 -8.32 -5.92 21.29
C TRP A 352 -8.71 -7.34 20.86
N ASN A 353 -8.36 -7.78 19.64
CA ASN A 353 -8.71 -9.11 19.14
C ASN A 353 -7.65 -9.63 18.18
N GLN A 354 -6.76 -10.46 18.71
CA GLN A 354 -5.63 -11.05 17.98
C GLN A 354 -5.55 -12.53 18.28
N LYS A 355 -5.24 -13.33 17.27
CA LYS A 355 -4.86 -14.73 17.42
C LYS A 355 -3.47 -14.96 16.87
N LYS A 356 -2.68 -15.74 17.60
CA LYS A 356 -1.35 -16.13 17.17
C LYS A 356 -1.42 -16.86 15.83
N ASP A 357 -0.46 -16.60 14.96
CA ASP A 357 -0.31 -17.19 13.62
C ASP A 357 -1.42 -16.81 12.61
N SER A 358 -2.41 -16.01 13.02
CA SER A 358 -3.43 -15.43 12.13
C SER A 358 -3.01 -14.06 11.62
N VAL A 359 -3.43 -13.74 10.40
CA VAL A 359 -3.30 -12.39 9.81
C VAL A 359 -4.47 -11.48 10.17
N GLY A 360 -5.35 -11.91 11.08
CA GLY A 360 -6.49 -11.17 11.61
C GLY A 360 -7.84 -11.71 11.16
N GLN A 361 -8.91 -11.03 11.59
CA GLN A 361 -10.26 -11.34 11.17
C GLN A 361 -10.56 -10.73 9.79
N LEU A 362 -11.46 -11.41 9.06
CA LEU A 362 -12.04 -10.86 7.83
C LEU A 362 -12.64 -9.49 8.08
N LEU A 363 -12.47 -8.58 7.12
CA LEU A 363 -13.18 -7.31 7.16
C LEU A 363 -14.70 -7.53 7.07
N PRO A 364 -15.51 -6.67 7.71
CA PRO A 364 -16.99 -6.83 7.73
C PRO A 364 -17.65 -6.86 6.35
N ASN A 365 -17.01 -6.30 5.32
CA ASN A 365 -17.47 -6.28 3.94
C ASN A 365 -16.86 -7.39 3.07
N CYS A 366 -16.21 -8.38 3.68
CA CYS A 366 -15.59 -9.53 3.02
C CYS A 366 -16.15 -10.86 3.55
N GLU A 367 -16.37 -11.78 2.64
CA GLU A 367 -16.61 -13.20 2.93
C GLU A 367 -15.44 -14.00 2.36
N ALA A 368 -15.09 -15.10 3.00
CA ALA A 368 -14.04 -15.98 2.49
C ALA A 368 -14.40 -17.44 2.68
N LYS A 369 -13.90 -18.30 1.79
CA LYS A 369 -13.98 -19.76 1.87
C LYS A 369 -12.67 -20.38 1.38
N SER A 370 -12.37 -21.59 1.83
CA SER A 370 -11.26 -22.39 1.29
C SER A 370 -11.81 -23.38 0.25
N VAL A 371 -11.25 -23.35 -0.96
CA VAL A 371 -11.59 -24.26 -2.06
C VAL A 371 -10.31 -24.95 -2.49
N ASP A 372 -10.22 -26.26 -2.29
CA ASP A 372 -9.00 -27.05 -2.54
C ASP A 372 -7.74 -26.44 -1.87
N GLY A 373 -7.92 -25.89 -0.65
CA GLY A 373 -6.87 -25.22 0.09
C GLY A 373 -6.57 -23.78 -0.33
N GLU A 374 -7.12 -23.29 -1.44
CA GLU A 374 -7.00 -21.91 -1.88
C GLU A 374 -8.06 -21.03 -1.21
N LEU A 375 -7.65 -19.87 -0.69
CA LEU A 375 -8.56 -18.89 -0.13
C LEU A 375 -9.27 -18.11 -1.25
N TRP A 376 -10.60 -18.19 -1.27
CA TRP A 376 -11.43 -17.40 -2.18
C TRP A 376 -12.17 -16.34 -1.39
N VAL A 377 -12.25 -15.13 -1.94
CA VAL A 377 -12.85 -13.97 -1.25
C VAL A 377 -13.94 -13.33 -2.11
N ARG A 378 -15.01 -12.89 -1.45
CA ARG A 378 -16.11 -12.14 -2.06
C ARG A 378 -16.46 -10.95 -1.19
N GLY A 379 -16.90 -9.84 -1.80
CA GLY A 379 -17.38 -8.66 -1.08
C GLY A 379 -17.21 -7.38 -1.87
N SER A 380 -17.64 -6.27 -1.26
CA SER A 380 -17.61 -4.95 -1.91
C SER A 380 -16.21 -4.40 -2.17
N SER A 381 -15.18 -4.99 -1.56
CA SER A 381 -13.76 -4.65 -1.82
C SER A 381 -13.18 -5.30 -3.08
N VAL A 382 -13.86 -6.34 -3.65
CA VAL A 382 -13.32 -7.09 -4.79
C VAL A 382 -13.40 -6.26 -6.07
N MET A 383 -12.31 -6.23 -6.81
CA MET A 383 -12.16 -5.51 -8.09
C MET A 383 -13.25 -5.86 -9.12
N SER A 384 -13.49 -4.97 -10.06
CA SER A 384 -14.34 -5.23 -11.22
C SER A 384 -13.70 -6.15 -12.26
N GLY A 385 -12.38 -6.35 -12.20
CA GLY A 385 -11.59 -7.17 -13.11
C GLY A 385 -10.28 -6.50 -13.51
N TYR A 386 -9.61 -7.07 -14.52
CA TYR A 386 -8.39 -6.52 -15.10
C TYR A 386 -8.72 -5.75 -16.40
N TYR A 387 -8.25 -4.52 -16.49
CA TYR A 387 -8.54 -3.63 -17.63
C TYR A 387 -8.07 -4.23 -18.95
N LYS A 388 -9.01 -4.41 -19.90
CA LYS A 388 -8.76 -5.04 -21.23
C LYS A 388 -8.11 -6.44 -21.17
N MET A 389 -8.34 -7.18 -20.08
CA MET A 389 -7.81 -8.53 -19.91
C MET A 389 -8.94 -9.48 -19.46
N PRO A 390 -9.90 -9.80 -20.35
CA PRO A 390 -11.08 -10.58 -20.01
C PRO A 390 -10.76 -12.04 -19.64
N GLU A 391 -9.75 -12.65 -20.25
CA GLU A 391 -9.32 -14.02 -19.97
C GLU A 391 -8.72 -14.12 -18.56
N GLU A 392 -7.83 -13.19 -18.21
CA GLU A 392 -7.25 -13.12 -16.87
C GLU A 392 -8.29 -12.78 -15.81
N THR A 393 -9.27 -11.95 -16.17
CA THR A 393 -10.41 -11.64 -15.29
C THR A 393 -11.24 -12.89 -15.02
N ALA A 394 -11.62 -13.63 -16.07
CA ALA A 394 -12.37 -14.88 -15.94
C ALA A 394 -11.59 -15.97 -15.18
N ALA A 395 -10.26 -15.99 -15.32
CA ALA A 395 -9.41 -16.91 -14.56
C ALA A 395 -9.35 -16.55 -13.06
N ALA A 396 -9.42 -15.25 -12.72
CA ALA A 396 -9.33 -14.76 -11.35
C ALA A 396 -10.69 -14.69 -10.63
N LEU A 397 -11.78 -14.43 -11.34
CA LEU A 397 -13.12 -14.27 -10.79
C LEU A 397 -14.05 -15.39 -11.25
N GLU A 398 -14.73 -16.04 -10.30
CA GLU A 398 -15.71 -17.09 -10.56
C GLU A 398 -16.93 -16.89 -9.67
N ASP A 399 -18.10 -16.67 -10.26
CA ASP A 399 -19.37 -16.43 -9.56
C ASP A 399 -19.30 -15.38 -8.45
N GLY A 400 -18.57 -14.28 -8.70
CA GLY A 400 -18.35 -13.19 -7.74
C GLY A 400 -17.27 -13.47 -6.69
N TRP A 401 -16.61 -14.62 -6.74
CA TRP A 401 -15.49 -14.96 -5.87
C TRP A 401 -14.15 -14.67 -6.56
N LEU A 402 -13.28 -13.97 -5.86
CA LEU A 402 -11.89 -13.78 -6.26
C LEU A 402 -11.04 -14.95 -5.77
N LYS A 403 -10.37 -15.62 -6.68
CA LYS A 403 -9.32 -16.61 -6.41
C LYS A 403 -8.04 -15.87 -6.04
N THR A 404 -7.65 -15.90 -4.76
CA THR A 404 -6.51 -15.11 -4.29
C THR A 404 -5.15 -15.65 -4.73
N GLY A 405 -5.10 -16.94 -5.09
CA GLY A 405 -3.86 -17.66 -5.29
C GLY A 405 -3.09 -17.94 -3.99
N ASP A 406 -3.61 -17.51 -2.84
CA ASP A 406 -3.07 -17.81 -1.51
C ASP A 406 -3.71 -19.07 -0.95
N LEU A 407 -2.91 -19.91 -0.32
CA LEU A 407 -3.38 -21.07 0.42
C LEU A 407 -3.67 -20.66 1.86
N GLY A 408 -4.80 -21.16 2.38
CA GLY A 408 -5.20 -20.81 3.72
C GLY A 408 -6.60 -21.28 4.07
N TYR A 409 -7.02 -20.91 5.27
CA TYR A 409 -8.37 -21.18 5.77
C TYR A 409 -8.84 -20.08 6.71
N VAL A 410 -10.13 -20.09 6.98
CA VAL A 410 -10.79 -19.20 7.93
C VAL A 410 -11.38 -20.08 9.05
N ASP A 411 -11.12 -19.71 10.32
CA ASP A 411 -11.73 -20.41 11.44
C ASP A 411 -13.17 -19.94 11.70
N ASP A 412 -13.88 -20.64 12.62
CA ASP A 412 -15.27 -20.35 12.96
C ASP A 412 -15.49 -18.94 13.56
N GLU A 413 -14.42 -18.28 14.01
CA GLU A 413 -14.44 -16.90 14.53
C GLU A 413 -14.07 -15.87 13.46
N GLY A 414 -13.83 -16.31 12.21
CA GLY A 414 -13.49 -15.44 11.08
C GLY A 414 -12.01 -15.03 11.00
N PHE A 415 -11.12 -15.68 11.74
CA PHE A 415 -9.68 -15.43 11.63
C PHE A 415 -9.09 -16.17 10.43
N VAL A 416 -8.26 -15.45 9.68
CA VAL A 416 -7.60 -15.95 8.46
C VAL A 416 -6.20 -16.45 8.77
N TYR A 417 -5.90 -17.65 8.30
CA TYR A 417 -4.59 -18.30 8.41
C TYR A 417 -4.04 -18.59 7.02
N LEU A 418 -2.85 -18.07 6.73
CA LEU A 418 -2.18 -18.28 5.44
C LEU A 418 -1.13 -19.38 5.59
N THR A 419 -1.13 -20.31 4.62
CA THR A 419 -0.20 -21.45 4.63
C THR A 419 0.77 -21.43 3.45
N GLY A 420 0.56 -20.56 2.46
CA GLY A 420 1.48 -20.36 1.33
C GLY A 420 0.84 -19.81 0.07
N ARG A 421 1.51 -20.03 -1.07
CA ARG A 421 1.04 -19.64 -2.40
C ARG A 421 0.81 -20.87 -3.28
N LYS A 422 -0.37 -20.97 -3.91
CA LYS A 422 -0.76 -22.09 -4.77
C LYS A 422 0.27 -22.37 -5.88
N LYS A 423 0.76 -21.31 -6.53
CA LYS A 423 1.74 -21.41 -7.62
C LYS A 423 3.15 -21.86 -7.20
N ASN A 424 3.47 -21.76 -5.91
CA ASN A 424 4.79 -22.09 -5.37
C ASN A 424 4.81 -23.50 -4.74
N LEU A 425 3.65 -24.20 -4.70
CA LEU A 425 3.59 -25.54 -4.13
C LEU A 425 4.64 -26.46 -4.75
N ILE A 426 5.38 -27.10 -3.89
CA ILE A 426 6.27 -28.21 -4.25
C ILE A 426 5.43 -29.49 -4.23
N ILE A 427 5.33 -30.14 -5.37
CA ILE A 427 4.68 -31.46 -5.48
C ILE A 427 5.77 -32.51 -5.31
N THR A 428 5.75 -33.21 -4.19
CA THR A 428 6.74 -34.25 -3.90
C THR A 428 6.53 -35.47 -4.80
N LYS A 429 7.55 -36.33 -4.92
CA LYS A 429 7.47 -37.60 -5.69
C LYS A 429 6.31 -38.51 -5.25
N ASN A 430 5.86 -38.37 -4.01
CA ASN A 430 4.75 -39.14 -3.46
C ASN A 430 3.37 -38.46 -3.67
N GLY A 431 3.31 -37.34 -4.40
CA GLY A 431 2.09 -36.58 -4.66
C GLY A 431 1.65 -35.64 -3.53
N GLU A 432 2.46 -35.46 -2.48
CA GLU A 432 2.16 -34.55 -1.39
C GLU A 432 2.46 -33.10 -1.78
N ASN A 433 1.58 -32.19 -1.40
CA ASN A 433 1.74 -30.76 -1.61
C ASN A 433 2.44 -30.12 -0.41
N VAL A 434 3.57 -29.46 -0.66
CA VAL A 434 4.35 -28.76 0.38
C VAL A 434 4.46 -27.29 0.02
N SER A 435 4.01 -26.42 0.92
CA SER A 435 4.24 -24.98 0.80
C SER A 435 5.67 -24.65 1.20
N PRO A 436 6.49 -24.11 0.30
CA PRO A 436 7.83 -23.66 0.66
C PRO A 436 7.80 -22.49 1.65
N GLU A 437 6.80 -21.61 1.57
CA GLU A 437 6.64 -20.48 2.48
C GLU A 437 6.45 -20.91 3.93
N GLU A 438 5.75 -22.02 4.18
CA GLU A 438 5.58 -22.54 5.53
C GLU A 438 6.93 -22.91 6.18
N ILE A 439 7.81 -23.51 5.38
CA ILE A 439 9.17 -23.88 5.80
C ILE A 439 10.03 -22.62 5.99
N GLU A 440 10.01 -21.73 5.00
CA GLU A 440 10.75 -20.47 5.01
C GLU A 440 10.39 -19.61 6.22
N ASN A 441 9.09 -19.46 6.51
CA ASN A 441 8.60 -18.69 7.65
C ASN A 441 9.11 -19.25 8.97
N LYS A 442 9.15 -20.58 9.15
CA LYS A 442 9.70 -21.22 10.36
C LYS A 442 11.21 -21.06 10.48
N LEU A 443 11.94 -21.17 9.36
CA LEU A 443 13.40 -21.02 9.36
C LEU A 443 13.81 -19.56 9.57
N SER A 444 13.08 -18.61 9.01
CA SER A 444 13.36 -17.16 9.14
C SER A 444 13.19 -16.62 10.56
N THR A 445 12.51 -17.35 11.49
CA THR A 445 12.48 -16.98 12.90
C THR A 445 13.84 -17.15 13.59
N LYS A 446 14.77 -17.91 12.99
CA LYS A 446 16.08 -18.16 13.57
C LYS A 446 17.04 -17.01 13.26
N ARG A 447 17.59 -16.35 14.27
CA ARG A 447 18.43 -15.14 14.14
C ARG A 447 19.64 -15.31 13.22
N LEU A 448 20.15 -16.54 13.04
CA LEU A 448 21.26 -16.84 12.13
C LEU A 448 20.83 -16.87 10.66
N VAL A 449 19.52 -16.97 10.37
CA VAL A 449 18.96 -16.97 9.01
C VAL A 449 18.59 -15.54 8.65
N ALA A 450 19.33 -14.91 7.74
CA ALA A 450 18.98 -13.59 7.22
C ALA A 450 17.93 -13.68 6.10
N GLU A 451 18.15 -14.62 5.16
CA GLU A 451 17.22 -14.89 4.07
C GLU A 451 17.17 -16.40 3.78
N VAL A 452 16.03 -16.89 3.39
CA VAL A 452 15.84 -18.30 3.05
C VAL A 452 14.90 -18.46 1.86
N LEU A 453 15.25 -19.37 0.97
CA LEU A 453 14.41 -19.80 -0.15
C LEU A 453 14.36 -21.33 -0.16
N VAL A 454 13.14 -21.86 -0.16
CA VAL A 454 12.90 -23.30 -0.21
C VAL A 454 12.36 -23.67 -1.58
N ARG A 455 12.93 -24.73 -2.16
CA ARG A 455 12.52 -25.25 -3.48
C ARG A 455 12.68 -26.76 -3.55
N GLU A 456 12.12 -27.34 -4.58
CA GLU A 456 12.44 -28.71 -4.99
C GLU A 456 13.75 -28.69 -5.78
N ALA A 457 14.66 -29.56 -5.42
CA ALA A 457 15.91 -29.78 -6.14
C ALA A 457 16.23 -31.28 -6.20
N GLU A 458 16.32 -31.85 -7.40
CA GLU A 458 16.61 -33.27 -7.65
C GLU A 458 15.67 -34.23 -6.88
N GLY A 459 14.39 -33.84 -6.72
CA GLY A 459 13.36 -34.65 -6.08
C GLY A 459 13.34 -34.61 -4.57
N VAL A 460 14.04 -33.68 -3.94
CA VAL A 460 14.03 -33.42 -2.50
C VAL A 460 13.82 -31.93 -2.19
N ILE A 461 13.38 -31.63 -0.98
CA ILE A 461 13.25 -30.26 -0.52
C ILE A 461 14.64 -29.74 -0.12
N GLU A 462 15.06 -28.66 -0.77
CA GLU A 462 16.29 -27.92 -0.50
C GLU A 462 15.97 -26.57 0.13
N ALA A 463 16.67 -26.21 1.20
CA ALA A 463 16.68 -24.85 1.74
C ALA A 463 18.00 -24.17 1.34
N GLU A 464 17.90 -23.08 0.62
CA GLU A 464 19.02 -22.20 0.30
C GLU A 464 18.97 -21.01 1.26
N ILE A 465 20.02 -20.81 2.08
CA ILE A 465 20.05 -19.85 3.19
C ILE A 465 21.21 -18.87 3.02
N PHE A 466 20.89 -17.58 3.09
CA PHE A 466 21.88 -16.52 3.30
C PHE A 466 21.95 -16.25 4.81
N PRO A 467 23.13 -16.45 5.45
CA PRO A 467 23.27 -16.32 6.91
C PRO A 467 23.40 -14.86 7.35
N ASN A 468 22.95 -14.58 8.56
CA ASN A 468 23.17 -13.32 9.25
C ASN A 468 24.60 -13.28 9.80
N GLN A 469 25.54 -12.72 9.02
CA GLN A 469 26.97 -12.65 9.36
C GLN A 469 27.22 -11.77 10.60
N GLU A 470 26.47 -10.70 10.77
CA GLU A 470 26.56 -9.82 11.94
C GLU A 470 26.22 -10.59 13.22
N TYR A 471 25.12 -11.34 13.20
CA TYR A 471 24.72 -12.20 14.32
C TYR A 471 25.75 -13.30 14.60
N ALA A 472 26.25 -13.96 13.56
CA ALA A 472 27.27 -14.99 13.70
C ALA A 472 28.53 -14.46 14.39
N THR A 473 29.03 -13.30 13.96
CA THR A 473 30.19 -12.64 14.55
C THR A 473 29.94 -12.22 15.99
N LYS A 474 28.80 -11.59 16.29
CA LYS A 474 28.44 -11.13 17.64
C LYS A 474 28.30 -12.28 18.64
N THR A 475 27.88 -13.45 18.19
CA THR A 475 27.64 -14.62 19.04
C THR A 475 28.77 -15.65 19.03
N GLY A 476 29.85 -15.39 18.28
CA GLY A 476 31.02 -16.25 18.19
C GLY A 476 30.76 -17.58 17.47
N VAL A 477 29.84 -17.62 16.51
CA VAL A 477 29.59 -18.81 15.67
C VAL A 477 30.74 -18.93 14.66
N GLU A 478 31.65 -19.88 14.89
CA GLU A 478 32.80 -20.12 14.00
C GLU A 478 32.42 -20.92 12.76
N ASP A 479 31.60 -21.98 12.91
CA ASP A 479 31.12 -22.82 11.80
C ASP A 479 29.64 -22.52 11.50
N VAL A 480 29.41 -21.51 10.67
CA VAL A 480 28.06 -21.09 10.25
C VAL A 480 27.31 -22.20 9.50
N PRO A 481 27.91 -22.92 8.53
CA PRO A 481 27.26 -24.06 7.88
C PRO A 481 26.79 -25.15 8.86
N ALA A 482 27.64 -25.56 9.79
CA ALA A 482 27.27 -26.58 10.79
C ALA A 482 26.10 -26.08 11.67
N LYS A 483 26.13 -24.80 12.08
CA LYS A 483 25.06 -24.25 12.91
C LYS A 483 23.73 -24.11 12.17
N LEU A 484 23.76 -23.80 10.88
CA LEU A 484 22.58 -23.81 10.00
C LEU A 484 22.04 -25.24 9.83
N GLN A 485 22.91 -26.24 9.72
CA GLN A 485 22.49 -27.64 9.66
C GLN A 485 21.77 -28.06 10.94
N GLU A 486 22.25 -27.66 12.12
CA GLU A 486 21.54 -27.90 13.39
C GLU A 486 20.13 -27.29 13.40
N ILE A 487 19.97 -26.09 12.82
CA ILE A 487 18.65 -25.45 12.68
C ILE A 487 17.73 -26.28 11.79
N ILE A 488 18.24 -26.76 10.64
CA ILE A 488 17.48 -27.65 9.75
C ILE A 488 17.13 -28.97 10.44
N ASP A 489 18.08 -29.58 11.17
CA ASP A 489 17.85 -30.83 11.88
C ASP A 489 16.80 -30.67 12.99
N SER A 490 16.82 -29.53 13.68
CA SER A 490 15.78 -29.19 14.66
C SER A 490 14.41 -29.04 14.00
N TYR A 491 14.31 -28.29 12.90
CA TYR A 491 13.07 -28.16 12.13
C TYR A 491 12.55 -29.54 11.69
N ASN A 492 13.43 -30.40 11.16
CA ASN A 492 13.08 -31.72 10.64
C ASN A 492 12.53 -32.69 11.70
N LYS A 493 12.82 -32.47 13.01
CA LYS A 493 12.27 -33.28 14.12
C LYS A 493 10.79 -32.99 14.33
N ASP A 494 10.36 -31.75 14.05
CA ASP A 494 9.03 -31.26 14.39
C ASP A 494 8.02 -31.35 13.23
N VAL A 495 8.45 -31.90 12.08
CA VAL A 495 7.62 -31.98 10.87
C VAL A 495 7.52 -33.38 10.28
N PRO A 496 6.41 -33.69 9.57
CA PRO A 496 6.27 -34.95 8.84
C PRO A 496 7.37 -35.13 7.80
N ALA A 497 7.66 -36.39 7.43
CA ALA A 497 8.76 -36.74 6.53
C ALA A 497 8.70 -36.01 5.18
N TYR A 498 7.50 -35.80 4.62
CA TYR A 498 7.31 -35.14 3.33
C TYR A 498 7.60 -33.62 3.36
N LYS A 499 7.66 -32.98 4.56
CA LYS A 499 8.02 -31.57 4.75
C LYS A 499 9.48 -31.37 5.17
N ARG A 500 10.26 -32.44 5.33
CA ARG A 500 11.65 -32.34 5.78
C ARG A 500 12.55 -31.74 4.71
N VAL A 501 13.43 -30.85 5.15
CA VAL A 501 14.51 -30.32 4.32
C VAL A 501 15.66 -31.32 4.32
N TYR A 502 15.98 -31.85 3.14
CA TYR A 502 17.03 -32.87 2.97
C TYR A 502 18.35 -32.29 2.48
N ARG A 503 18.33 -31.08 1.96
CA ARG A 503 19.54 -30.41 1.47
C ARG A 503 19.61 -28.97 1.96
N LEU A 504 20.75 -28.60 2.51
CA LEU A 504 21.09 -27.21 2.88
C LEU A 504 22.11 -26.67 1.88
N LYS A 505 21.83 -25.50 1.31
CA LYS A 505 22.77 -24.71 0.51
C LYS A 505 23.00 -23.37 1.17
N VAL A 506 24.25 -23.07 1.55
CA VAL A 506 24.62 -21.82 2.20
C VAL A 506 25.08 -20.82 1.14
N ARG A 507 24.42 -19.66 1.08
CA ARG A 507 24.78 -18.56 0.17
C ARG A 507 25.88 -17.69 0.75
N LYS A 508 26.64 -17.10 -0.15
CA LYS A 508 27.64 -16.06 0.18
C LYS A 508 27.09 -14.64 -0.02
N GLU A 509 26.04 -14.49 -0.81
CA GLU A 509 25.43 -13.22 -1.21
C GLU A 509 23.90 -13.29 -1.00
N GLU A 510 23.29 -12.10 -0.78
CA GLU A 510 21.84 -11.97 -0.69
C GLU A 510 21.12 -12.47 -1.94
N PHE A 511 19.85 -12.84 -1.78
CA PHE A 511 19.02 -13.18 -2.92
C PHE A 511 18.69 -11.95 -3.77
N PRO A 512 18.54 -12.12 -5.10
CA PRO A 512 17.96 -11.10 -5.96
C PRO A 512 16.55 -10.74 -5.48
N LYS A 513 16.24 -9.44 -5.44
CA LYS A 513 14.96 -8.94 -4.92
C LYS A 513 14.17 -8.19 -6.00
N THR A 514 12.86 -8.15 -5.85
CA THR A 514 11.97 -7.30 -6.64
C THR A 514 12.07 -5.85 -6.16
N ALA A 515 11.47 -4.90 -6.88
CA ALA A 515 11.36 -3.51 -6.45
C ALA A 515 10.66 -3.37 -5.07
N SER A 516 9.74 -4.29 -4.75
CA SER A 516 9.08 -4.38 -3.44
C SER A 516 9.88 -5.18 -2.39
N GLN A 517 11.17 -5.42 -2.62
CA GLN A 517 12.11 -6.12 -1.72
C GLN A 517 11.73 -7.58 -1.40
N LYS A 518 10.94 -8.24 -2.24
CA LYS A 518 10.65 -9.68 -2.13
C LYS A 518 11.71 -10.49 -2.86
N ILE A 519 12.15 -11.60 -2.27
CA ILE A 519 13.08 -12.54 -2.92
C ILE A 519 12.46 -13.01 -4.24
N LYS A 520 13.24 -12.90 -5.33
CA LYS A 520 12.84 -13.45 -6.62
C LYS A 520 13.00 -14.96 -6.57
N ARG A 521 11.90 -15.69 -6.81
CA ARG A 521 11.94 -17.14 -7.08
C ARG A 521 12.25 -17.30 -8.57
N GLU A 522 13.46 -17.70 -8.89
CA GLU A 522 13.79 -18.14 -10.24
C GLU A 522 13.23 -19.58 -10.38
N ASN A 523 12.41 -19.79 -11.41
CA ASN A 523 11.88 -21.10 -11.77
C ASN A 523 12.96 -21.95 -12.45
#